data_34802d163bfa8fb40d75b08b44532b5d
#
_entry.id   34802d163bfa8fb40d75b08b44532b5d
#
_cell.length_a   1.000
_cell.length_b   1.000
_cell.length_c   1.000
_cell.angle_alpha   90.00
_cell.angle_beta   90.00
_cell.angle_gamma   90.00
#
_symmetry.space_group_name_H-M   'P 1'
#
loop_
_entity.id
_entity.type
_entity.pdbx_description
1 polymer ?
#
loop_
_entity_poly.entity_id
_entity_poly.type
_entity_poly.pdbx_seq_one_letter_code
_entity_poly.pdbx_strand_id
1 'polypeptide(L)'
;MKRSDVAATGLAIALAWSTSGCSKTEPQQTVPTAAATPTPAVVPPTPPADPAADAKAVFKTKCVVCHGDHGAGDGLGAAALVPKPRAFADAEWQAGVTDEHIKKIILEGGPAVGKSPAMPPNPDLKGKDEVVSALVKLIRDFKK
;
A
#
# COMPACT_ATOMS: atom_id res chain seq x y z
N MET A 1 -13.14 22.73 -45.59
CA MET A 1 -14.54 23.16 -45.73
C MET A 1 -15.39 21.90 -45.83
N LYS A 2 -16.10 21.51 -44.76
CA LYS A 2 -17.40 20.80 -44.80
C LYS A 2 -17.86 20.67 -43.35
N ARG A 3 -18.81 21.51 -43.00
CA ARG A 3 -19.59 21.45 -41.76
C ARG A 3 -20.71 20.45 -42.02
N SER A 4 -20.96 19.56 -41.08
CA SER A 4 -22.15 18.73 -41.04
C SER A 4 -22.85 18.97 -39.71
N ASP A 5 -23.90 19.74 -39.80
CA ASP A 5 -24.90 19.95 -38.76
C ASP A 5 -25.74 18.68 -38.61
N VAL A 6 -25.84 18.15 -37.41
CA VAL A 6 -26.82 17.10 -37.09
C VAL A 6 -27.75 17.63 -36.00
N ALA A 7 -28.98 17.78 -36.41
CA ALA A 7 -30.08 18.32 -35.64
C ALA A 7 -30.46 17.45 -34.44
N ALA A 8 -30.75 18.13 -33.33
CA ALA A 8 -31.31 17.55 -32.11
C ALA A 8 -32.79 17.26 -32.32
N THR A 9 -33.24 16.04 -32.02
CA THR A 9 -34.66 15.72 -31.86
C THR A 9 -34.87 15.30 -30.41
N GLY A 10 -35.50 16.18 -29.63
CA GLY A 10 -35.89 15.92 -28.26
C GLY A 10 -37.11 14.98 -28.20
N LEU A 11 -37.04 14.02 -27.28
CA LEU A 11 -38.19 13.23 -26.88
C LEU A 11 -38.35 13.35 -25.36
N ALA A 12 -39.32 14.16 -24.93
CA ALA A 12 -39.74 14.31 -23.54
C ALA A 12 -40.62 13.13 -23.14
N ILE A 13 -40.21 12.31 -22.22
CA ILE A 13 -41.04 11.28 -21.59
C ILE A 13 -41.37 11.76 -20.18
N ALA A 14 -42.62 12.17 -19.97
CA ALA A 14 -43.17 12.45 -18.66
C ALA A 14 -43.59 11.14 -17.98
N LEU A 15 -42.91 10.77 -16.90
CA LEU A 15 -43.37 9.70 -16.02
C LEU A 15 -44.10 10.30 -14.82
N ALA A 16 -45.43 10.05 -14.79
CA ALA A 16 -46.25 10.32 -13.62
C ALA A 16 -45.94 9.30 -12.50
N TRP A 17 -45.49 9.78 -11.36
CA TRP A 17 -45.36 8.96 -10.17
C TRP A 17 -46.62 9.02 -9.34
N SER A 18 -47.32 7.89 -9.29
CA SER A 18 -48.46 7.68 -8.40
C SER A 18 -47.93 7.36 -6.99
N THR A 19 -48.28 8.23 -6.03
CA THR A 19 -48.01 8.02 -4.61
C THR A 19 -49.07 7.09 -4.03
N SER A 20 -48.74 5.83 -3.81
CA SER A 20 -49.55 4.94 -2.97
C SER A 20 -48.93 4.88 -1.60
N GLY A 21 -49.53 5.52 -0.62
CA GLY A 21 -49.19 5.44 0.78
C GLY A 21 -49.58 4.05 1.33
N CYS A 22 -48.61 3.36 1.86
CA CYS A 22 -48.81 2.23 2.80
C CYS A 22 -48.17 2.58 4.12
N SER A 23 -49.01 3.00 5.08
CA SER A 23 -48.66 3.06 6.49
C SER A 23 -48.47 1.65 7.00
N LYS A 24 -47.21 1.24 7.20
CA LYS A 24 -46.88 0.05 7.98
C LYS A 24 -46.51 0.49 9.39
N THR A 25 -47.42 0.18 10.32
CA THR A 25 -47.19 0.26 11.77
C THR A 25 -46.07 -0.69 12.10
N GLU A 26 -44.94 -0.10 12.52
CA GLU A 26 -43.76 -0.83 13.00
C GLU A 26 -43.98 -1.25 14.45
N PRO A 27 -43.83 -2.52 14.81
CA PRO A 27 -43.88 -2.95 16.22
C PRO A 27 -42.63 -2.42 16.92
N GLN A 28 -42.87 -1.57 17.90
CA GLN A 28 -41.85 -1.02 18.81
C GLN A 28 -41.24 -2.17 19.62
N GLN A 29 -40.07 -2.64 19.21
CA GLN A 29 -39.27 -3.57 20.01
C GLN A 29 -38.68 -2.81 21.18
N THR A 30 -39.18 -3.10 22.37
CA THR A 30 -38.57 -2.71 23.63
C THR A 30 -37.26 -3.47 23.79
N VAL A 31 -36.13 -2.76 23.58
CA VAL A 31 -34.80 -3.29 23.83
C VAL A 31 -34.60 -3.32 25.36
N PRO A 32 -34.33 -4.45 25.99
CA PRO A 32 -33.94 -4.46 27.37
C PRO A 32 -32.54 -3.84 27.49
N THR A 33 -32.46 -2.70 28.14
CA THR A 33 -31.22 -2.07 28.56
C THR A 33 -30.53 -2.95 29.61
N ALA A 34 -29.62 -3.79 29.15
CA ALA A 34 -28.61 -4.39 30.00
C ALA A 34 -27.28 -3.68 29.68
N ALA A 35 -26.99 -2.69 30.52
CA ALA A 35 -25.65 -2.08 30.50
C ALA A 35 -24.64 -3.11 31.03
N ALA A 36 -24.09 -3.91 30.14
CA ALA A 36 -22.86 -4.62 30.41
C ALA A 36 -21.70 -3.67 30.18
N THR A 37 -21.12 -3.16 31.26
CA THR A 37 -19.83 -2.46 31.22
C THR A 37 -18.82 -3.39 30.58
N PRO A 38 -18.19 -3.03 29.44
CA PRO A 38 -17.15 -3.87 28.87
C PRO A 38 -15.97 -3.87 29.84
N THR A 39 -15.70 -5.03 30.43
CA THR A 39 -14.44 -5.27 31.14
C THR A 39 -13.30 -4.98 30.17
N PRO A 40 -12.33 -4.11 30.50
CA PRO A 40 -11.19 -3.89 29.63
C PRO A 40 -10.48 -5.20 29.42
N ALA A 41 -10.49 -5.68 28.17
CA ALA A 41 -9.72 -6.84 27.79
C ALA A 41 -8.25 -6.55 28.06
N VAL A 42 -7.65 -7.32 28.97
CA VAL A 42 -6.21 -7.27 29.22
C VAL A 42 -5.54 -7.75 27.93
N VAL A 43 -5.05 -6.79 27.15
CA VAL A 43 -4.22 -7.10 25.96
C VAL A 43 -2.94 -7.72 26.51
N PRO A 44 -2.58 -8.95 26.10
CA PRO A 44 -1.30 -9.53 26.50
C PRO A 44 -0.17 -8.57 26.13
N PRO A 45 0.90 -8.47 26.92
CA PRO A 45 2.03 -7.64 26.59
C PRO A 45 2.56 -8.05 25.22
N THR A 46 2.59 -7.11 24.28
CA THR A 46 3.21 -7.31 22.97
C THR A 46 4.66 -7.70 23.21
N PRO A 47 5.16 -8.81 22.61
CA PRO A 47 6.57 -9.15 22.70
C PRO A 47 7.42 -7.97 22.29
N PRO A 48 8.64 -7.79 22.85
CA PRO A 48 9.56 -6.77 22.41
C PRO A 48 9.69 -6.82 20.88
N ALA A 49 9.51 -5.70 20.21
CA ALA A 49 9.64 -5.62 18.76
C ALA A 49 11.05 -6.10 18.36
N ASP A 50 11.13 -7.08 17.46
CA ASP A 50 12.40 -7.49 16.85
C ASP A 50 12.54 -6.78 15.49
N PRO A 51 13.35 -5.72 15.39
CA PRO A 51 13.48 -4.97 14.15
C PRO A 51 13.91 -5.81 12.95
N ALA A 52 14.66 -6.90 13.19
CA ALA A 52 15.09 -7.78 12.11
C ALA A 52 13.96 -8.68 11.62
N ALA A 53 13.11 -9.19 12.52
CA ALA A 53 11.92 -9.94 12.13
C ALA A 53 10.91 -9.04 11.41
N ASP A 54 10.70 -7.82 11.93
CA ASP A 54 9.82 -6.83 11.32
C ASP A 54 10.32 -6.42 9.92
N ALA A 55 11.62 -6.19 9.75
CA ALA A 55 12.21 -5.88 8.44
C ALA A 55 12.01 -7.01 7.43
N LYS A 56 12.19 -8.27 7.84
CA LYS A 56 11.91 -9.42 6.99
C LYS A 56 10.44 -9.49 6.59
N ALA A 57 9.53 -9.24 7.53
CA ALA A 57 8.09 -9.21 7.26
C ALA A 57 7.73 -8.09 6.27
N VAL A 58 8.26 -6.88 6.45
CA VAL A 58 8.09 -5.76 5.52
C VAL A 58 8.65 -6.10 4.15
N PHE A 59 9.86 -6.63 4.06
CA PHE A 59 10.47 -7.02 2.78
C PHE A 59 9.59 -8.03 2.05
N LYS A 60 9.15 -9.07 2.74
CA LYS A 60 8.31 -10.13 2.17
C LYS A 60 6.94 -9.63 1.68
N THR A 61 6.34 -8.69 2.40
CA THR A 61 4.98 -8.23 2.08
C THR A 61 4.94 -7.06 1.10
N LYS A 62 5.99 -6.23 1.06
CA LYS A 62 6.00 -5.00 0.25
C LYS A 62 7.03 -5.00 -0.88
N CYS A 63 8.20 -5.58 -0.64
CA CYS A 63 9.33 -5.42 -1.55
C CYS A 63 9.45 -6.56 -2.57
N VAL A 64 9.16 -7.79 -2.14
CA VAL A 64 9.31 -9.02 -2.95
C VAL A 64 8.52 -8.96 -4.25
N VAL A 65 7.35 -8.33 -4.26
CA VAL A 65 6.51 -8.22 -5.47
C VAL A 65 7.26 -7.65 -6.68
N CYS A 66 8.22 -6.75 -6.43
CA CYS A 66 9.06 -6.17 -7.48
C CYS A 66 10.51 -6.64 -7.42
N HIS A 67 11.08 -6.75 -6.22
CA HIS A 67 12.50 -7.08 -6.06
C HIS A 67 12.82 -8.58 -6.04
N GLY A 68 11.79 -9.44 -5.91
CA GLY A 68 11.98 -10.90 -5.79
C GLY A 68 12.45 -11.33 -4.40
N ASP A 69 12.27 -12.61 -4.07
CA ASP A 69 12.62 -13.17 -2.74
C ASP A 69 14.13 -13.06 -2.46
N HIS A 70 14.95 -13.05 -3.50
CA HIS A 70 16.41 -12.96 -3.42
C HIS A 70 16.93 -11.57 -3.82
N GLY A 71 16.06 -10.58 -3.97
CA GLY A 71 16.45 -9.23 -4.33
C GLY A 71 17.07 -9.11 -5.73
N ALA A 72 16.73 -10.01 -6.66
CA ALA A 72 17.28 -10.02 -8.01
C ALA A 72 16.58 -9.02 -8.97
N GLY A 73 15.52 -8.35 -8.52
CA GLY A 73 14.72 -7.47 -9.36
C GLY A 73 13.78 -8.21 -10.31
N ASP A 74 13.48 -9.46 -10.00
CA ASP A 74 12.74 -10.44 -10.81
C ASP A 74 11.37 -10.80 -10.21
N GLY A 75 10.86 -10.01 -9.26
CA GLY A 75 9.52 -10.20 -8.72
C GLY A 75 8.44 -10.14 -9.79
N LEU A 76 7.29 -10.75 -9.52
CA LEU A 76 6.18 -10.82 -10.50
C LEU A 76 5.76 -9.44 -11.03
N GLY A 77 5.76 -8.42 -10.17
CA GLY A 77 5.45 -7.04 -10.56
C GLY A 77 6.54 -6.37 -11.41
N ALA A 78 7.75 -6.93 -11.48
CA ALA A 78 8.85 -6.37 -12.26
C ALA A 78 8.74 -6.63 -13.77
N ALA A 79 7.89 -7.56 -14.19
CA ALA A 79 7.86 -8.04 -15.59
C ALA A 79 7.65 -6.90 -16.61
N ALA A 80 6.75 -5.94 -16.30
CA ALA A 80 6.40 -4.82 -17.16
C ALA A 80 7.17 -3.52 -16.85
N LEU A 81 8.07 -3.52 -15.86
CA LEU A 81 8.76 -2.30 -15.44
C LEU A 81 10.01 -2.01 -16.29
N VAL A 82 10.11 -0.76 -16.72
CA VAL A 82 11.30 -0.22 -17.41
C VAL A 82 11.64 1.14 -16.76
N PRO A 83 12.83 1.27 -16.17
CA PRO A 83 13.82 0.24 -15.91
C PRO A 83 13.33 -0.82 -14.90
N LYS A 84 13.93 -2.00 -14.95
CA LYS A 84 13.67 -3.04 -13.95
C LYS A 84 14.13 -2.61 -12.54
N PRO A 85 13.50 -3.18 -11.49
CA PRO A 85 13.96 -2.97 -10.12
C PRO A 85 15.44 -3.36 -9.97
N ARG A 86 16.15 -2.67 -9.08
CA ARG A 86 17.56 -2.93 -8.81
C ARG A 86 17.77 -4.37 -8.30
N ALA A 87 18.75 -5.05 -8.88
CA ALA A 87 19.28 -6.29 -8.33
C ALA A 87 20.23 -5.96 -7.17
N PHE A 88 19.89 -6.42 -5.97
CA PHE A 88 20.68 -6.10 -4.76
C PHE A 88 21.99 -6.90 -4.68
N ALA A 89 22.11 -8.02 -5.40
CA ALA A 89 23.35 -8.77 -5.48
C ALA A 89 24.42 -8.10 -6.36
N ASP A 90 24.10 -7.02 -7.07
CA ASP A 90 25.04 -6.28 -7.92
C ASP A 90 26.12 -5.62 -7.06
N ALA A 91 27.35 -6.11 -7.21
CA ALA A 91 28.50 -5.69 -6.37
C ALA A 91 28.90 -4.23 -6.63
N GLU A 92 28.80 -3.75 -7.88
CA GLU A 92 29.14 -2.37 -8.24
C GLU A 92 28.14 -1.40 -7.60
N TRP A 93 26.84 -1.71 -7.72
CA TRP A 93 25.80 -0.93 -7.06
C TRP A 93 25.98 -0.94 -5.54
N GLN A 94 26.27 -2.10 -4.93
CA GLN A 94 26.49 -2.21 -3.49
C GLN A 94 27.68 -1.36 -3.01
N ALA A 95 28.73 -1.24 -3.83
CA ALA A 95 29.89 -0.42 -3.50
C ALA A 95 29.61 1.08 -3.67
N GLY A 96 28.77 1.45 -4.62
CA GLY A 96 28.50 2.85 -4.97
C GLY A 96 27.33 3.49 -4.23
N VAL A 97 26.43 2.69 -3.61
CA VAL A 97 25.26 3.22 -2.91
C VAL A 97 25.53 3.38 -1.41
N THR A 98 25.08 4.49 -0.81
CA THR A 98 25.16 4.68 0.65
C THR A 98 23.92 4.14 1.36
N ASP A 99 24.02 3.85 2.64
CA ASP A 99 22.90 3.40 3.46
C ASP A 99 21.81 4.47 3.58
N GLU A 100 22.23 5.74 3.65
CA GLU A 100 21.32 6.90 3.68
C GLU A 100 20.49 6.98 2.38
N HIS A 101 21.12 6.70 1.23
CA HIS A 101 20.40 6.66 -0.05
C HIS A 101 19.38 5.53 -0.06
N ILE A 102 19.74 4.35 0.45
CA ILE A 102 18.82 3.20 0.56
C ILE A 102 17.67 3.53 1.51
N LYS A 103 17.96 4.12 2.68
CA LYS A 103 16.92 4.59 3.62
C LYS A 103 15.96 5.58 2.97
N LYS A 104 16.51 6.57 2.27
CA LYS A 104 15.72 7.60 1.59
C LYS A 104 14.79 6.99 0.54
N ILE A 105 15.29 6.10 -0.32
CA ILE A 105 14.45 5.49 -1.36
C ILE A 105 13.37 4.57 -0.75
N ILE A 106 13.65 3.88 0.36
CA ILE A 106 12.66 3.10 1.08
C ILE A 106 11.54 3.99 1.60
N LEU A 107 11.88 5.10 2.26
CA LEU A 107 10.90 5.96 2.92
C LEU A 107 10.12 6.85 1.94
N GLU A 108 10.81 7.41 0.95
CA GLU A 108 10.29 8.47 0.09
C GLU A 108 10.01 8.02 -1.35
N GLY A 109 10.40 6.79 -1.69
CA GLY A 109 10.19 6.22 -3.02
C GLY A 109 11.22 6.64 -4.07
N GLY A 110 11.12 6.04 -5.26
CA GLY A 110 12.03 6.29 -6.37
C GLY A 110 12.14 7.75 -6.81
N PRO A 111 11.04 8.50 -6.97
CA PRO A 111 11.09 9.88 -7.43
C PRO A 111 11.94 10.80 -6.55
N ALA A 112 11.96 10.58 -5.23
CA ALA A 112 12.73 11.39 -4.28
C ALA A 112 14.26 11.30 -4.48
N VAL A 113 14.71 10.31 -5.22
CA VAL A 113 16.13 10.08 -5.55
C VAL A 113 16.37 10.05 -7.07
N GLY A 114 15.44 10.57 -7.87
CA GLY A 114 15.56 10.60 -9.33
C GLY A 114 15.45 9.22 -10.00
N LYS A 115 14.75 8.29 -9.37
CA LYS A 115 14.51 6.93 -9.88
C LYS A 115 13.04 6.73 -10.27
N SER A 116 12.70 5.51 -10.69
CA SER A 116 11.38 5.18 -11.21
C SER A 116 10.25 5.46 -10.20
N PRO A 117 9.14 6.07 -10.65
CA PRO A 117 7.93 6.23 -9.82
C PRO A 117 7.22 4.90 -9.52
N ALA A 118 7.61 3.81 -10.18
CA ALA A 118 7.10 2.49 -9.88
C ALA A 118 7.53 1.98 -8.49
N MET A 119 8.58 2.57 -7.90
CA MET A 119 8.91 2.32 -6.50
C MET A 119 8.20 3.36 -5.61
N PRO A 120 7.10 2.99 -4.93
CA PRO A 120 6.34 3.92 -4.11
C PRO A 120 7.06 4.21 -2.78
N PRO A 121 6.70 5.31 -2.10
CA PRO A 121 7.15 5.58 -0.73
C PRO A 121 6.49 4.63 0.28
N ASN A 122 7.13 4.47 1.44
CA ASN A 122 6.58 3.72 2.58
C ASN A 122 6.40 4.64 3.80
N PRO A 123 5.36 5.47 3.82
CA PRO A 123 5.16 6.44 4.90
C PRO A 123 4.89 5.79 6.27
N ASP A 124 4.41 4.56 6.28
CA ASP A 124 4.17 3.76 7.50
C ASP A 124 5.46 3.29 8.20
N LEU A 125 6.61 3.42 7.53
CA LEU A 125 7.93 3.17 8.11
C LEU A 125 8.56 4.43 8.72
N LYS A 126 7.97 5.60 8.56
CA LYS A 126 8.46 6.83 9.20
C LYS A 126 8.40 6.69 10.73
N GLY A 127 9.50 7.03 11.39
CA GLY A 127 9.64 6.87 12.84
C GLY A 127 9.97 5.44 13.31
N LYS A 128 10.14 4.49 12.38
CA LYS A 128 10.58 3.11 12.67
C LYS A 128 12.04 2.91 12.23
N ASP A 129 12.93 3.74 12.74
CA ASP A 129 14.32 3.84 12.26
C ASP A 129 15.09 2.54 12.41
N GLU A 130 14.82 1.75 13.45
CA GLU A 130 15.45 0.44 13.68
C GLU A 130 15.00 -0.57 12.61
N VAL A 131 13.72 -0.60 12.25
CA VAL A 131 13.19 -1.47 11.18
C VAL A 131 13.77 -1.05 9.83
N VAL A 132 13.84 0.25 9.55
CA VAL A 132 14.44 0.77 8.30
C VAL A 132 15.92 0.42 8.22
N SER A 133 16.65 0.53 9.34
CA SER A 133 18.08 0.14 9.40
C SER A 133 18.25 -1.37 9.19
N ALA A 134 17.37 -2.17 9.75
CA ALA A 134 17.36 -3.62 9.54
C ALA A 134 17.00 -3.99 8.08
N LEU A 135 16.13 -3.22 7.41
CA LEU A 135 15.86 -3.37 5.97
C LEU A 135 17.11 -3.07 5.13
N VAL A 136 17.83 -2.00 5.46
CA VAL A 136 19.11 -1.69 4.78
C VAL A 136 20.08 -2.83 4.94
N LYS A 137 20.23 -3.34 6.16
CA LYS A 137 21.09 -4.50 6.41
C LYS A 137 20.67 -5.71 5.59
N LEU A 138 19.39 -6.03 5.55
CA LEU A 138 18.84 -7.12 4.73
C LEU A 138 19.21 -6.94 3.25
N ILE A 139 19.08 -5.71 2.70
CA ILE A 139 19.46 -5.38 1.32
C ILE A 139 20.98 -5.56 1.11
N ARG A 140 21.81 -5.20 2.09
CA ARG A 140 23.25 -5.41 2.04
C ARG A 140 23.64 -6.89 2.06
N ASP A 141 22.89 -7.69 2.80
CA ASP A 141 23.15 -9.13 2.94
C ASP A 141 22.87 -9.92 1.65
N PHE A 142 22.20 -9.33 0.64
CA PHE A 142 22.07 -9.93 -0.71
C PHE A 142 23.36 -9.85 -1.53
N LYS A 143 24.35 -9.08 -1.12
CA LYS A 143 25.67 -9.06 -1.78
C LYS A 143 26.29 -10.46 -1.75
N LYS A 144 26.60 -10.99 -2.92
CA LYS A 144 27.30 -12.25 -3.10
C LYS A 144 28.81 -12.01 -3.27
#